data_c4403e3a0cab84db7880193bcb9beb31
#
_entry.id   c4403e3a0cab84db7880193bcb9beb31
#
_cell.length_a   1.000
_cell.length_b   1.000
_cell.length_c   1.000
_cell.angle_alpha   90.00
_cell.angle_beta   90.00
_cell.angle_gamma   90.00
#
_symmetry.space_group_name_H-M   'P 1'
#
loop_
_entity.id
_entity.type
_entity.pdbx_description
1 polymer ?
#
loop_
_entity_poly.entity_id
_entity_poly.type
_entity_poly.pdbx_seq_one_letter_code
_entity_poly.pdbx_strand_id
1 'polypeptide(L)'
;MNFTRHACEYAERLAAHCAPFRLQLEPDAREFDDADEFPVDPFGETGDAAGVPGLKQRFEDRVLVMASDSCFMNCRHCTRKGLLADAEIVRTDEELQNCVDYVKARPLVRDVLISGGDPLVLPDDEILRFARAFAALDQIDVVRLCTRAPCVNPSRVTESLAAGLRACGKVWVNTQFNCAGEVTAQASAACGRLVDAGIPVSCQTVLLAGVNDSAEAMLELFRALQRARVRPYYVFLCDPVAGVSHFRVPVERAKEIAAECAERIGGLALPRFVADLPGARRKIPVEDL
;
A
#
# COMPACT_ATOMS: atom_id res chain seq x y z
N MET A 1 -11.06 -16.96 -5.50
CA MET A 1 -10.39 -15.67 -5.82
C MET A 1 -11.43 -14.69 -6.32
N ASN A 2 -11.47 -13.47 -5.79
CA ASN A 2 -12.39 -12.45 -6.28
C ASN A 2 -11.78 -11.74 -7.49
N PHE A 3 -12.13 -12.17 -8.70
CA PHE A 3 -11.74 -11.53 -9.95
C PHE A 3 -12.73 -10.44 -10.38
N THR A 4 -13.65 -10.05 -9.50
CA THR A 4 -14.66 -9.03 -9.82
C THR A 4 -14.00 -7.69 -10.08
N ARG A 5 -14.31 -7.09 -11.22
CA ARG A 5 -13.94 -5.71 -11.52
C ARG A 5 -14.73 -4.78 -10.59
N HIS A 6 -14.05 -3.94 -9.85
CA HIS A 6 -14.65 -2.91 -9.03
C HIS A 6 -13.78 -1.66 -9.04
N ALA A 7 -14.37 -0.52 -9.25
CA ALA A 7 -13.72 0.79 -9.12
C ALA A 7 -14.76 1.87 -8.81
N CYS A 8 -14.35 2.86 -8.04
CA CYS A 8 -15.12 4.08 -7.84
C CYS A 8 -15.10 4.94 -9.12
N GLU A 9 -16.03 5.89 -9.21
CA GLU A 9 -16.21 6.74 -10.40
C GLU A 9 -14.93 7.50 -10.81
N TYR A 10 -14.14 7.97 -9.82
CA TYR A 10 -12.88 8.65 -10.12
C TYR A 10 -11.86 7.72 -10.77
N ALA A 11 -11.71 6.50 -10.26
CA ALA A 11 -10.80 5.51 -10.83
C ALA A 11 -11.23 5.11 -12.25
N GLU A 12 -12.54 5.01 -12.52
CA GLU A 12 -13.06 4.77 -13.87
C GLU A 12 -12.67 5.89 -14.85
N ARG A 13 -12.83 7.15 -14.44
CA ARG A 13 -12.42 8.28 -15.27
C ARG A 13 -10.92 8.30 -15.51
N LEU A 14 -10.12 7.99 -14.48
CA LEU A 14 -8.67 7.93 -14.62
C LEU A 14 -8.26 6.82 -15.61
N ALA A 15 -8.86 5.65 -15.51
CA ALA A 15 -8.61 4.53 -16.44
C ALA A 15 -8.93 4.86 -17.90
N ALA A 16 -9.95 5.69 -18.14
CA ALA A 16 -10.33 6.11 -19.48
C ALA A 16 -9.23 6.96 -20.17
N HIS A 17 -8.38 7.66 -19.38
CA HIS A 17 -7.38 8.60 -19.90
C HIS A 17 -5.93 8.19 -19.61
N CYS A 18 -5.70 7.15 -18.81
CA CYS A 18 -4.37 6.67 -18.43
C CYS A 18 -4.23 5.18 -18.71
N ALA A 19 -3.63 4.82 -19.84
CA ALA A 19 -3.50 3.41 -20.24
C ALA A 19 -2.71 2.57 -19.20
N PRO A 20 -1.58 3.02 -18.60
CA PRO A 20 -0.89 2.26 -17.55
C PRO A 20 -1.75 2.07 -16.29
N PHE A 21 -2.63 3.02 -15.95
CA PHE A 21 -3.55 2.85 -14.84
C PHE A 21 -4.67 1.85 -15.18
N ARG A 22 -5.19 1.92 -16.41
CA ARG A 22 -6.24 1.00 -16.89
C ARG A 22 -5.81 -0.46 -16.79
N LEU A 23 -4.56 -0.80 -17.11
CA LEU A 23 -4.03 -2.16 -16.96
C LEU A 23 -4.11 -2.67 -15.52
N GLN A 24 -4.06 -1.79 -14.53
CA GLN A 24 -4.16 -2.15 -13.12
C GLN A 24 -5.60 -2.34 -12.63
N LEU A 25 -6.58 -1.99 -13.45
CA LEU A 25 -8.01 -2.08 -13.12
C LEU A 25 -8.75 -3.14 -13.93
N GLU A 26 -8.45 -3.22 -15.24
CA GLU A 26 -9.18 -4.11 -16.13
C GLU A 26 -8.75 -5.58 -15.94
N PRO A 27 -9.72 -6.51 -15.83
CA PRO A 27 -9.39 -7.94 -15.82
C PRO A 27 -8.67 -8.37 -17.09
N ASP A 28 -7.72 -9.27 -16.95
CA ASP A 28 -6.94 -9.83 -18.04
C ASP A 28 -7.09 -11.37 -18.05
N ALA A 29 -7.22 -11.98 -19.23
CA ALA A 29 -7.33 -13.43 -19.37
C ALA A 29 -6.11 -14.17 -18.79
N ARG A 30 -4.92 -13.53 -18.85
CA ARG A 30 -3.68 -14.05 -18.27
C ARG A 30 -3.70 -14.24 -16.75
N GLU A 31 -4.69 -13.68 -16.04
CA GLU A 31 -4.88 -13.93 -14.62
C GLU A 31 -5.21 -15.39 -14.29
N PHE A 32 -5.63 -16.16 -15.30
CA PHE A 32 -5.98 -17.57 -15.17
C PHE A 32 -4.88 -18.52 -15.65
N ASP A 33 -3.85 -18.00 -16.35
CA ASP A 33 -2.80 -18.82 -16.97
C ASP A 33 -1.87 -19.46 -15.92
N ASP A 34 -1.75 -18.87 -14.73
CA ASP A 34 -0.83 -19.28 -13.67
C ASP A 34 -1.51 -19.44 -12.31
N ALA A 35 -2.83 -19.62 -12.31
CA ALA A 35 -3.62 -19.71 -11.08
C ALA A 35 -3.13 -20.81 -10.12
N ASP A 36 -2.51 -21.87 -10.65
CA ASP A 36 -1.98 -23.00 -9.89
C ASP A 36 -0.46 -22.92 -9.63
N GLU A 37 0.26 -21.96 -10.24
CA GLU A 37 1.72 -21.83 -10.12
C GLU A 37 2.12 -21.09 -8.84
N PHE A 38 1.31 -20.09 -8.45
CA PHE A 38 1.60 -19.26 -7.27
C PHE A 38 0.53 -19.42 -6.20
N PRO A 39 0.91 -19.32 -4.90
CA PRO A 39 -0.04 -19.40 -3.82
C PRO A 39 -0.99 -18.19 -3.80
N VAL A 40 -2.21 -18.41 -3.33
CA VAL A 40 -3.18 -17.33 -3.06
C VAL A 40 -2.71 -16.43 -1.92
N ASP A 41 -2.01 -17.02 -0.95
CA ASP A 41 -1.47 -16.35 0.25
C ASP A 41 0.03 -16.64 0.43
N PRO A 42 0.89 -15.92 -0.29
CA PRO A 42 2.35 -16.16 -0.22
C PRO A 42 2.95 -15.77 1.13
N PHE A 43 2.25 -14.98 1.93
CA PHE A 43 2.78 -14.42 3.18
C PHE A 43 2.13 -15.00 4.44
N GLY A 44 1.18 -15.94 4.31
CA GLY A 44 0.47 -16.53 5.43
C GLY A 44 -0.42 -15.54 6.18
N GLU A 45 -1.03 -14.61 5.46
CA GLU A 45 -1.90 -13.59 6.05
C GLU A 45 -3.34 -14.09 6.33
N THR A 46 -3.69 -15.32 5.92
CA THR A 46 -4.94 -16.00 6.31
C THR A 46 -4.96 -16.38 7.77
N GLY A 47 -3.79 -16.59 8.39
CA GLY A 47 -3.67 -16.81 9.83
C GLY A 47 -3.60 -15.51 10.62
N ASP A 48 -4.21 -15.49 11.81
CA ASP A 48 -4.11 -14.37 12.73
C ASP A 48 -2.91 -14.47 13.65
N ALA A 49 -2.33 -13.33 14.01
CA ALA A 49 -1.24 -13.29 14.98
C ALA A 49 -1.75 -13.70 16.37
N ALA A 50 -1.33 -14.87 16.84
CA ALA A 50 -1.73 -15.45 18.13
C ALA A 50 -3.26 -15.51 18.35
N GLY A 51 -4.03 -15.72 17.27
CA GLY A 51 -5.48 -15.84 17.34
C GLY A 51 -6.22 -14.52 17.57
N VAL A 52 -5.59 -13.36 17.30
CA VAL A 52 -6.25 -12.06 17.38
C VAL A 52 -6.80 -11.69 16.00
N PRO A 53 -8.12 -11.70 15.79
CA PRO A 53 -8.73 -11.45 14.50
C PRO A 53 -8.28 -10.13 13.86
N GLY A 54 -7.97 -10.18 12.55
CA GLY A 54 -7.54 -9.01 11.79
C GLY A 54 -6.13 -8.50 12.10
N LEU A 55 -5.38 -9.13 13.02
CA LEU A 55 -4.01 -8.73 13.34
C LEU A 55 -3.00 -9.68 12.67
N LYS A 56 -2.03 -9.12 11.95
CA LYS A 56 -0.95 -9.86 11.28
C LYS A 56 0.41 -9.39 11.79
N GLN A 57 1.31 -10.32 12.11
CA GLN A 57 2.69 -10.00 12.51
C GLN A 57 3.69 -10.88 11.79
N ARG A 58 4.45 -10.29 10.86
CA ARG A 58 5.55 -10.94 10.12
C ARG A 58 6.93 -10.52 10.60
N PHE A 59 7.01 -9.33 11.21
CA PHE A 59 8.26 -8.71 11.67
C PHE A 59 8.17 -8.42 13.16
N GLU A 60 9.32 -8.48 13.84
CA GLU A 60 9.39 -8.33 15.29
C GLU A 60 8.94 -6.93 15.76
N ASP A 61 9.27 -5.89 14.97
CA ASP A 61 9.10 -4.50 15.33
C ASP A 61 7.78 -3.87 14.89
N ARG A 62 6.92 -4.62 14.16
CA ARG A 62 5.68 -4.07 13.60
C ARG A 62 4.55 -5.07 13.42
N VAL A 63 3.35 -4.55 13.46
CA VAL A 63 2.11 -5.30 13.18
C VAL A 63 1.30 -4.61 12.09
N LEU A 64 0.46 -5.39 11.42
CA LEU A 64 -0.56 -4.91 10.50
C LEU A 64 -1.94 -5.24 11.07
N VAL A 65 -2.81 -4.23 11.10
CA VAL A 65 -4.21 -4.35 11.52
C VAL A 65 -5.09 -4.19 10.28
N MET A 66 -5.89 -5.20 10.00
CA MET A 66 -6.85 -5.19 8.90
C MET A 66 -8.13 -4.49 9.36
N ALA A 67 -8.28 -3.22 9.01
CA ALA A 67 -9.42 -2.40 9.39
C ALA A 67 -10.60 -2.53 8.41
N SER A 68 -10.35 -3.00 7.17
CA SER A 68 -11.37 -3.15 6.13
C SER A 68 -11.04 -4.30 5.19
N ASP A 69 -12.06 -4.96 4.65
CA ASP A 69 -11.98 -5.93 3.56
C ASP A 69 -12.32 -5.32 2.19
N SER A 70 -12.68 -4.04 2.16
CA SER A 70 -13.16 -3.33 0.98
C SER A 70 -12.14 -2.31 0.46
N CYS A 71 -12.22 -2.00 -0.83
CA CYS A 71 -11.36 -1.02 -1.51
C CYS A 71 -12.18 -0.10 -2.42
N PHE A 72 -11.64 1.09 -2.75
CA PHE A 72 -12.20 1.95 -3.78
C PHE A 72 -12.02 1.38 -5.19
N MET A 73 -11.05 0.49 -5.37
CA MET A 73 -10.80 -0.22 -6.60
C MET A 73 -10.12 -1.57 -6.32
N ASN A 74 -10.46 -2.60 -7.08
CA ASN A 74 -9.78 -3.90 -7.01
C ASN A 74 -8.56 -3.91 -7.93
N CYS A 75 -7.39 -3.57 -7.36
CA CYS A 75 -6.12 -3.58 -8.10
C CYS A 75 -5.81 -4.99 -8.61
N ARG A 76 -5.57 -5.15 -9.93
CA ARG A 76 -5.32 -6.47 -10.54
C ARG A 76 -4.03 -7.12 -10.05
N HIS A 77 -3.05 -6.32 -9.62
CA HIS A 77 -1.76 -6.75 -9.05
C HIS A 77 -1.78 -6.88 -7.51
N CYS A 78 -2.95 -6.87 -6.87
CA CYS A 78 -3.04 -6.86 -5.41
C CYS A 78 -2.54 -8.17 -4.80
N THR A 79 -1.62 -8.09 -3.83
CA THR A 79 -1.13 -9.25 -3.06
C THR A 79 -2.25 -9.97 -2.31
N ARG A 80 -3.28 -9.24 -1.86
CA ARG A 80 -4.44 -9.76 -1.13
C ARG A 80 -5.66 -10.02 -2.01
N LYS A 81 -5.50 -10.03 -3.32
CA LYS A 81 -6.58 -10.22 -4.30
C LYS A 81 -7.46 -11.46 -4.01
N GLY A 82 -6.84 -12.54 -3.55
CA GLY A 82 -7.53 -13.77 -3.19
C GLY A 82 -8.02 -13.86 -1.76
N LEU A 83 -7.65 -12.93 -0.89
CA LEU A 83 -7.87 -13.03 0.56
C LEU A 83 -8.94 -12.07 1.07
N LEU A 84 -9.13 -10.89 0.44
CA LEU A 84 -9.97 -9.83 1.01
C LEU A 84 -11.43 -10.23 1.20
N ALA A 85 -11.96 -11.12 0.36
CA ALA A 85 -13.37 -11.56 0.47
C ALA A 85 -13.65 -12.37 1.75
N ASP A 86 -12.63 -13.08 2.26
CA ASP A 86 -12.72 -13.97 3.42
C ASP A 86 -11.84 -13.49 4.59
N ALA A 87 -11.33 -12.26 4.50
CA ALA A 87 -10.41 -11.71 5.51
C ALA A 87 -11.14 -11.43 6.82
N GLU A 88 -10.56 -11.87 7.93
CA GLU A 88 -10.94 -11.36 9.24
C GLU A 88 -10.48 -9.91 9.37
N ILE A 89 -11.37 -9.03 9.77
CA ILE A 89 -11.12 -7.61 9.97
C ILE A 89 -11.59 -7.15 11.35
N VAL A 90 -11.01 -6.08 11.84
CA VAL A 90 -11.37 -5.47 13.13
C VAL A 90 -12.58 -4.55 12.94
N ARG A 91 -13.73 -4.93 13.48
CA ARG A 91 -15.00 -4.19 13.32
C ARG A 91 -15.50 -3.56 14.63
N THR A 92 -15.27 -4.26 15.73
CA THR A 92 -15.79 -3.88 17.06
C THR A 92 -14.74 -3.21 17.92
N ASP A 93 -15.18 -2.51 18.97
CA ASP A 93 -14.28 -1.95 19.98
C ASP A 93 -13.54 -3.03 20.75
N GLU A 94 -14.16 -4.19 20.98
CA GLU A 94 -13.53 -5.33 21.64
C GLU A 94 -12.39 -5.90 20.79
N GLU A 95 -12.62 -6.11 19.50
CA GLU A 95 -11.56 -6.60 18.57
C GLU A 95 -10.41 -5.60 18.47
N LEU A 96 -10.70 -4.29 18.39
CA LEU A 96 -9.67 -3.27 18.43
C LEU A 96 -8.90 -3.30 19.75
N GLN A 97 -9.59 -3.45 20.88
CA GLN A 97 -8.94 -3.55 22.18
C GLN A 97 -8.03 -4.80 22.26
N ASN A 98 -8.46 -5.93 21.72
CA ASN A 98 -7.63 -7.14 21.63
C ASN A 98 -6.35 -6.90 20.82
N CYS A 99 -6.42 -6.17 19.70
CA CYS A 99 -5.25 -5.75 18.94
C CYS A 99 -4.32 -4.83 19.76
N VAL A 100 -4.90 -3.87 20.48
CA VAL A 100 -4.15 -2.95 21.37
C VAL A 100 -3.44 -3.72 22.48
N ASP A 101 -4.13 -4.67 23.12
CA ASP A 101 -3.54 -5.46 24.21
C ASP A 101 -2.47 -6.42 23.71
N TYR A 102 -2.64 -6.97 22.50
CA TYR A 102 -1.58 -7.72 21.82
C TYR A 102 -0.30 -6.90 21.65
N VAL A 103 -0.45 -5.64 21.16
CA VAL A 103 0.67 -4.72 20.97
C VAL A 103 1.32 -4.35 22.30
N LYS A 104 0.52 -4.01 23.33
CA LYS A 104 1.04 -3.69 24.68
C LYS A 104 1.90 -4.80 25.26
N ALA A 105 1.52 -6.06 25.05
CA ALA A 105 2.26 -7.22 25.52
C ALA A 105 3.59 -7.47 24.78
N ARG A 106 3.91 -6.70 23.73
CA ARG A 106 5.08 -6.85 22.86
C ARG A 106 5.90 -5.57 22.76
N PRO A 107 6.79 -5.30 23.69
CA PRO A 107 7.51 -4.01 23.79
C PRO A 107 8.44 -3.72 22.59
N LEU A 108 8.76 -4.74 21.78
CA LEU A 108 9.54 -4.57 20.55
C LEU A 108 8.71 -4.00 19.39
N VAL A 109 7.37 -4.09 19.45
CA VAL A 109 6.50 -3.49 18.45
C VAL A 109 6.49 -1.98 18.61
N ARG A 110 6.96 -1.27 17.60
CA ARG A 110 7.11 0.18 17.53
C ARG A 110 6.29 0.82 16.45
N ASP A 111 5.79 0.01 15.51
CA ASP A 111 5.18 0.46 14.26
C ASP A 111 3.87 -0.32 14.01
N VAL A 112 2.77 0.39 13.82
CA VAL A 112 1.46 -0.19 13.53
C VAL A 112 0.99 0.25 12.16
N LEU A 113 0.71 -0.72 11.27
CA LEU A 113 0.13 -0.48 9.95
C LEU A 113 -1.38 -0.70 10.02
N ILE A 114 -2.17 0.34 9.78
CA ILE A 114 -3.60 0.26 9.56
C ILE A 114 -3.84 0.09 8.08
N SER A 115 -4.37 -1.06 7.65
CA SER A 115 -4.48 -1.51 6.27
C SER A 115 -5.71 -2.41 6.08
N GLY A 116 -5.55 -3.50 5.31
CA GLY A 116 -6.59 -4.46 4.97
C GLY A 116 -6.85 -4.43 3.48
N GLY A 117 -8.09 -4.10 3.10
CA GLY A 117 -8.41 -3.51 1.80
C GLY A 117 -7.85 -2.09 1.76
N ASP A 118 -8.68 -1.09 1.64
CA ASP A 118 -8.24 0.31 1.84
C ASP A 118 -8.95 0.87 3.09
N PRO A 119 -8.23 1.23 4.16
CA PRO A 119 -8.84 1.70 5.40
C PRO A 119 -9.63 3.00 5.22
N LEU A 120 -9.34 3.82 4.20
CA LEU A 120 -10.09 5.06 3.95
C LEU A 120 -11.46 4.83 3.32
N VAL A 121 -11.91 3.60 3.08
CA VAL A 121 -13.33 3.31 2.79
C VAL A 121 -14.20 3.51 4.04
N LEU A 122 -13.61 3.40 5.23
CA LEU A 122 -14.30 3.63 6.49
C LEU A 122 -14.58 5.13 6.73
N PRO A 123 -15.58 5.51 7.52
CA PRO A 123 -15.83 6.89 7.95
C PRO A 123 -14.64 7.49 8.73
N ASP A 124 -14.57 8.83 8.79
CA ASP A 124 -13.46 9.53 9.46
C ASP A 124 -13.34 9.15 10.95
N ASP A 125 -14.46 9.06 11.67
CA ASP A 125 -14.50 8.70 13.08
C ASP A 125 -13.92 7.31 13.34
N GLU A 126 -14.22 6.36 12.48
CA GLU A 126 -13.68 4.99 12.56
C GLU A 126 -12.16 4.98 12.36
N ILE A 127 -11.66 5.61 11.28
CA ILE A 127 -10.22 5.69 11.04
C ILE A 127 -9.49 6.39 12.17
N LEU A 128 -10.07 7.46 12.69
CA LEU A 128 -9.50 8.19 13.82
C LEU A 128 -9.54 7.38 15.11
N ARG A 129 -10.55 6.52 15.30
CA ARG A 129 -10.63 5.56 16.41
C ARG A 129 -9.42 4.61 16.39
N PHE A 130 -9.12 3.98 15.25
CA PHE A 130 -7.93 3.14 15.10
C PHE A 130 -6.63 3.91 15.35
N ALA A 131 -6.47 5.06 14.70
CA ALA A 131 -5.24 5.84 14.81
C ALA A 131 -4.97 6.28 16.26
N ARG A 132 -5.99 6.75 16.98
CA ARG A 132 -5.87 7.17 18.39
C ARG A 132 -5.54 6.01 19.32
N ALA A 133 -6.17 4.84 19.11
CA ALA A 133 -5.96 3.68 19.97
C ALA A 133 -4.49 3.25 20.00
N PHE A 134 -3.83 3.23 18.86
CA PHE A 134 -2.41 2.86 18.78
C PHE A 134 -1.47 4.02 19.08
N ALA A 135 -1.79 5.25 18.66
CA ALA A 135 -0.96 6.42 18.94
C ALA A 135 -0.87 6.74 20.45
N ALA A 136 -1.87 6.34 21.24
CA ALA A 136 -1.87 6.49 22.68
C ALA A 136 -0.87 5.57 23.43
N LEU A 137 -0.32 4.57 22.75
CA LEU A 137 0.67 3.66 23.34
C LEU A 137 2.04 4.32 23.35
N ASP A 138 2.69 4.46 24.51
CA ASP A 138 4.00 5.10 24.66
C ASP A 138 5.09 4.41 23.82
N GLN A 139 5.01 3.08 23.73
CA GLN A 139 5.98 2.28 22.96
C GLN A 139 5.88 2.47 21.45
N ILE A 140 4.77 2.95 20.92
CA ILE A 140 4.58 3.12 19.47
C ILE A 140 5.21 4.44 19.02
N ASP A 141 6.12 4.34 18.06
CA ASP A 141 6.79 5.48 17.43
C ASP A 141 6.00 6.01 16.23
N VAL A 142 5.34 5.11 15.50
CA VAL A 142 4.59 5.46 14.28
C VAL A 142 3.33 4.61 14.09
N VAL A 143 2.26 5.26 13.64
CA VAL A 143 1.05 4.62 13.12
C VAL A 143 0.97 4.94 11.63
N ARG A 144 1.09 3.92 10.78
CA ARG A 144 1.02 4.09 9.33
C ARG A 144 -0.38 3.81 8.81
N LEU A 145 -1.00 4.79 8.19
CA LEU A 145 -2.22 4.60 7.41
C LEU A 145 -1.83 4.23 5.99
N CYS A 146 -2.10 2.96 5.60
CA CYS A 146 -1.74 2.42 4.30
C CYS A 146 -2.93 2.49 3.37
N THR A 147 -2.96 3.44 2.43
CA THR A 147 -4.12 3.73 1.59
C THR A 147 -3.72 4.10 0.17
N ARG A 148 -4.54 3.71 -0.81
CA ARG A 148 -4.44 4.18 -2.18
C ARG A 148 -5.46 5.31 -2.50
N ALA A 149 -6.25 5.75 -1.52
CA ALA A 149 -7.27 6.78 -1.72
C ALA A 149 -6.74 8.09 -2.36
N PRO A 150 -5.55 8.63 -2.01
CA PRO A 150 -5.02 9.81 -2.69
C PRO A 150 -4.92 9.64 -4.21
N CYS A 151 -4.66 8.42 -4.69
CA CYS A 151 -4.58 8.05 -6.10
C CYS A 151 -5.97 7.81 -6.72
N VAL A 152 -6.78 6.95 -6.09
CA VAL A 152 -7.99 6.38 -6.71
C VAL A 152 -9.29 7.06 -6.30
N ASN A 153 -9.29 7.81 -5.21
CA ASN A 153 -10.42 8.63 -4.72
C ASN A 153 -9.92 9.87 -3.95
N PRO A 154 -9.27 10.85 -4.61
CA PRO A 154 -8.62 11.98 -3.93
C PRO A 154 -9.55 12.82 -3.05
N SER A 155 -10.84 12.87 -3.38
CA SER A 155 -11.85 13.62 -2.60
C SER A 155 -12.06 13.06 -1.20
N ARG A 156 -11.70 11.78 -0.96
CA ARG A 156 -11.77 11.13 0.35
C ARG A 156 -10.82 11.77 1.37
N VAL A 157 -9.71 12.34 0.91
CA VAL A 157 -8.75 13.03 1.78
C VAL A 157 -9.19 14.47 1.97
N THR A 158 -10.03 14.71 2.97
CA THR A 158 -10.55 16.03 3.33
C THR A 158 -9.61 16.76 4.30
N GLU A 159 -9.80 18.08 4.45
CA GLU A 159 -9.08 18.87 5.46
C GLU A 159 -9.42 18.40 6.88
N SER A 160 -10.71 18.03 7.11
CA SER A 160 -11.18 17.50 8.39
C SER A 160 -10.48 16.20 8.76
N LEU A 161 -10.37 15.25 7.82
CA LEU A 161 -9.64 14.00 8.03
C LEU A 161 -8.17 14.28 8.34
N ALA A 162 -7.52 15.14 7.55
CA ALA A 162 -6.11 15.49 7.75
C ALA A 162 -5.87 16.13 9.13
N ALA A 163 -6.74 17.04 9.55
CA ALA A 163 -6.69 17.65 10.90
C ALA A 163 -6.89 16.60 12.01
N GLY A 164 -7.84 15.68 11.84
CA GLY A 164 -8.08 14.59 12.79
C GLY A 164 -6.90 13.66 12.93
N LEU A 165 -6.29 13.25 11.80
CA LEU A 165 -5.08 12.41 11.78
C LEU A 165 -3.88 13.12 12.41
N ARG A 166 -3.70 14.43 12.12
CA ARG A 166 -2.67 15.26 12.77
C ARG A 166 -2.82 15.27 14.29
N ALA A 167 -4.05 15.38 14.79
CA ALA A 167 -4.32 15.40 16.23
C ALA A 167 -3.93 14.09 16.94
N CYS A 168 -3.79 12.97 16.23
CA CYS A 168 -3.30 11.71 16.78
C CYS A 168 -1.79 11.72 17.04
N GLY A 169 -1.01 12.61 16.42
CA GLY A 169 0.40 12.92 16.74
C GLY A 169 1.45 12.03 16.08
N LYS A 170 1.19 10.71 15.90
CA LYS A 170 2.19 9.72 15.44
C LYS A 170 1.86 9.16 14.05
N VAL A 171 0.96 9.81 13.29
CA VAL A 171 0.44 9.26 12.04
C VAL A 171 1.34 9.61 10.86
N TRP A 172 1.63 8.58 10.04
CA TRP A 172 2.23 8.69 8.72
C TRP A 172 1.26 8.10 7.68
N VAL A 173 1.27 8.61 6.47
CA VAL A 173 0.50 8.03 5.35
C VAL A 173 1.44 7.38 4.35
N ASN A 174 1.24 6.09 4.13
CA ASN A 174 1.87 5.35 3.05
C ASN A 174 0.84 5.15 1.94
N THR A 175 1.05 5.84 0.82
CA THR A 175 0.19 5.72 -0.35
C THR A 175 0.84 4.89 -1.45
N GLN A 176 0.09 4.63 -2.54
CA GLN A 176 0.60 3.90 -3.70
C GLN A 176 0.23 4.64 -4.99
N PHE A 177 1.26 4.89 -5.80
CA PHE A 177 1.19 5.33 -7.18
C PHE A 177 2.13 4.46 -8.01
N ASN A 178 1.70 4.01 -9.18
CA ASN A 178 2.50 3.12 -10.03
C ASN A 178 2.90 3.78 -11.36
N CYS A 179 2.25 4.85 -11.79
CA CYS A 179 2.68 5.61 -12.97
C CYS A 179 2.46 7.11 -12.77
N ALA A 180 3.18 7.93 -13.55
CA ALA A 180 3.10 9.39 -13.44
C ALA A 180 1.69 9.94 -13.73
N GLY A 181 0.92 9.29 -14.62
CA GLY A 181 -0.45 9.68 -14.94
C GLY A 181 -1.44 9.55 -13.79
N GLU A 182 -1.11 8.79 -12.74
CA GLU A 182 -1.88 8.69 -11.51
C GLU A 182 -1.72 9.93 -10.61
N VAL A 183 -0.62 10.66 -10.75
CA VAL A 183 -0.33 11.86 -9.94
C VAL A 183 -1.03 13.07 -10.56
N THR A 184 -2.35 13.01 -10.61
CA THR A 184 -3.20 14.09 -11.14
C THR A 184 -3.16 15.32 -10.24
N ALA A 185 -3.70 16.45 -10.71
CA ALA A 185 -3.84 17.67 -9.89
C ALA A 185 -4.67 17.40 -8.61
N GLN A 186 -5.74 16.58 -8.71
CA GLN A 186 -6.56 16.23 -7.56
C GLN A 186 -5.82 15.29 -6.59
N ALA A 187 -5.08 14.30 -7.09
CA ALA A 187 -4.23 13.43 -6.28
C ALA A 187 -3.13 14.23 -5.57
N SER A 188 -2.47 15.16 -6.28
CA SER A 188 -1.47 16.08 -5.70
C SER A 188 -2.07 16.95 -4.61
N ALA A 189 -3.27 17.50 -4.82
CA ALA A 189 -3.97 18.32 -3.83
C ALA A 189 -4.36 17.47 -2.58
N ALA A 190 -4.78 16.21 -2.76
CA ALA A 190 -5.06 15.29 -1.67
C ALA A 190 -3.82 15.01 -0.81
N CYS A 191 -2.69 14.69 -1.45
CA CYS A 191 -1.41 14.54 -0.76
C CYS A 191 -0.98 15.85 -0.08
N GLY A 192 -1.20 17.00 -0.76
CA GLY A 192 -0.92 18.34 -0.23
C GLY A 192 -1.65 18.60 1.08
N ARG A 193 -2.94 18.29 1.20
CA ARG A 193 -3.71 18.44 2.45
C ARG A 193 -3.09 17.69 3.63
N LEU A 194 -2.61 16.47 3.41
CA LEU A 194 -1.92 15.69 4.44
C LEU A 194 -0.60 16.35 4.84
N VAL A 195 0.22 16.72 3.86
CA VAL A 195 1.53 17.35 4.10
C VAL A 195 1.38 18.72 4.78
N ASP A 196 0.39 19.53 4.38
CA ASP A 196 0.11 20.83 4.98
C ASP A 196 -0.42 20.71 6.41
N ALA A 197 -1.11 19.61 6.73
CA ALA A 197 -1.44 19.25 8.09
C ALA A 197 -0.24 18.74 8.91
N GLY A 198 0.95 18.59 8.31
CA GLY A 198 2.17 18.10 8.97
C GLY A 198 2.25 16.59 9.08
N ILE A 199 1.52 15.85 8.25
CA ILE A 199 1.57 14.38 8.18
C ILE A 199 2.58 13.99 7.10
N PRO A 200 3.63 13.22 7.41
CA PRO A 200 4.55 12.68 6.40
C PRO A 200 3.81 11.75 5.42
N VAL A 201 4.04 11.94 4.12
CA VAL A 201 3.45 11.10 3.07
C VAL A 201 4.55 10.42 2.28
N SER A 202 4.51 9.10 2.22
CA SER A 202 5.43 8.27 1.45
C SER A 202 4.68 7.41 0.44
N CYS A 203 5.32 7.13 -0.69
CA CYS A 203 4.77 6.28 -1.73
C CYS A 203 5.49 4.93 -1.78
N GLN A 204 4.73 3.86 -1.79
CA GLN A 204 5.16 2.52 -2.19
C GLN A 204 4.67 2.28 -3.63
N THR A 205 5.58 1.91 -4.51
CA THR A 205 5.29 1.58 -5.91
C THR A 205 5.50 0.08 -6.11
N VAL A 206 4.74 -0.55 -6.99
CA VAL A 206 5.02 -1.91 -7.46
C VAL A 206 5.54 -1.81 -8.90
N LEU A 207 6.64 -2.51 -9.19
CA LEU A 207 7.18 -2.63 -10.53
C LEU A 207 6.35 -3.64 -11.32
N LEU A 208 5.67 -3.16 -12.36
CA LEU A 208 4.65 -3.89 -13.09
C LEU A 208 4.94 -3.86 -14.60
N ALA A 209 5.01 -5.03 -15.21
CA ALA A 209 5.18 -5.16 -16.65
C ALA A 209 4.04 -4.45 -17.41
N GLY A 210 4.39 -3.67 -18.43
CA GLY A 210 3.48 -2.87 -19.23
C GLY A 210 2.93 -1.60 -18.55
N VAL A 211 3.29 -1.35 -17.28
CA VAL A 211 2.83 -0.17 -16.52
C VAL A 211 4.00 0.81 -16.29
N ASN A 212 5.10 0.32 -15.73
CA ASN A 212 6.24 1.15 -15.31
C ASN A 212 7.60 0.43 -15.42
N ASP A 213 7.71 -0.55 -16.30
CA ASP A 213 8.85 -1.45 -16.47
C ASP A 213 10.01 -0.86 -17.33
N SER A 214 10.18 0.47 -17.23
CA SER A 214 11.32 1.18 -17.80
C SER A 214 11.85 2.27 -16.86
N ALA A 215 13.12 2.62 -16.99
CA ALA A 215 13.72 3.70 -16.20
C ALA A 215 13.03 5.04 -16.47
N GLU A 216 12.63 5.30 -17.71
CA GLU A 216 11.90 6.51 -18.10
C GLU A 216 10.60 6.65 -17.34
N ALA A 217 9.76 5.61 -17.35
CA ALA A 217 8.47 5.60 -16.66
C ALA A 217 8.63 5.79 -15.15
N MET A 218 9.64 5.12 -14.56
CA MET A 218 9.93 5.26 -13.12
C MET A 218 10.43 6.66 -12.78
N LEU A 219 11.33 7.25 -13.58
CA LEU A 219 11.83 8.60 -13.38
C LEU A 219 10.74 9.65 -13.52
N GLU A 220 9.81 9.47 -14.46
CA GLU A 220 8.64 10.35 -14.60
C GLU A 220 7.76 10.29 -13.34
N LEU A 221 7.49 9.10 -12.84
CA LEU A 221 6.73 8.89 -11.59
C LEU A 221 7.44 9.56 -10.40
N PHE A 222 8.74 9.31 -10.21
CA PHE A 222 9.48 9.85 -9.06
C PHE A 222 9.48 11.36 -9.06
N ARG A 223 9.65 12.00 -10.23
CA ARG A 223 9.57 13.46 -10.37
C ARG A 223 8.16 14.00 -10.12
N ALA A 224 7.13 13.28 -10.56
CA ALA A 224 5.74 13.63 -10.28
C ALA A 224 5.43 13.56 -8.78
N LEU A 225 5.88 12.52 -8.09
CA LEU A 225 5.74 12.37 -6.64
C LEU A 225 6.46 13.49 -5.86
N GLN A 226 7.68 13.86 -6.28
CA GLN A 226 8.39 14.97 -5.65
C GLN A 226 7.62 16.29 -5.78
N ARG A 227 7.09 16.59 -6.98
CA ARG A 227 6.26 17.80 -7.19
C ARG A 227 5.00 17.80 -6.32
N ALA A 228 4.43 16.60 -6.05
CA ALA A 228 3.30 16.42 -5.15
C ALA A 228 3.71 16.37 -3.66
N ARG A 229 5.01 16.57 -3.33
CA ARG A 229 5.57 16.52 -1.97
C ARG A 229 5.41 15.14 -1.31
N VAL A 230 5.35 14.09 -2.10
CA VAL A 230 5.29 12.69 -1.68
C VAL A 230 6.68 12.08 -1.83
N ARG A 231 7.19 11.47 -0.76
CA ARG A 231 8.49 10.79 -0.81
C ARG A 231 8.37 9.41 -1.45
N PRO A 232 9.02 9.12 -2.59
CA PRO A 232 9.21 7.75 -3.04
C PRO A 232 9.98 6.96 -1.96
N TYR A 233 9.44 5.81 -1.56
CA TYR A 233 9.98 5.05 -0.42
C TYR A 233 10.50 3.69 -0.85
N TYR A 234 9.63 2.86 -1.43
CA TYR A 234 9.98 1.58 -2.01
C TYR A 234 9.42 1.44 -3.43
N VAL A 235 10.16 0.70 -4.26
CA VAL A 235 9.64 0.01 -5.44
C VAL A 235 9.73 -1.49 -5.14
N PHE A 236 8.58 -2.12 -4.98
CA PHE A 236 8.49 -3.56 -4.78
C PHE A 236 8.49 -4.29 -6.12
N LEU A 237 9.22 -5.38 -6.22
CA LEU A 237 8.91 -6.37 -7.24
C LEU A 237 7.47 -6.88 -7.02
N CYS A 238 6.77 -7.19 -8.11
CA CYS A 238 5.43 -7.76 -8.02
C CYS A 238 5.51 -9.13 -7.31
N ASP A 239 4.73 -9.30 -6.25
CA ASP A 239 4.75 -10.48 -5.40
C ASP A 239 4.29 -11.74 -6.17
N PRO A 240 4.77 -12.94 -5.81
CA PRO A 240 4.38 -14.21 -6.43
C PRO A 240 3.01 -14.67 -5.90
N VAL A 241 1.94 -14.07 -6.41
CA VAL A 241 0.54 -14.35 -6.04
C VAL A 241 -0.20 -14.92 -7.24
N ALA A 242 -1.11 -15.84 -7.02
CA ALA A 242 -1.97 -16.39 -8.06
C ALA A 242 -2.70 -15.27 -8.83
N GLY A 243 -2.65 -15.34 -10.16
CA GLY A 243 -3.32 -14.39 -11.07
C GLY A 243 -2.64 -13.04 -11.22
N VAL A 244 -1.32 -12.92 -10.94
CA VAL A 244 -0.57 -11.67 -11.17
C VAL A 244 0.74 -11.85 -11.96
N SER A 245 1.04 -13.05 -12.44
CA SER A 245 2.32 -13.35 -13.09
C SER A 245 2.61 -12.47 -14.29
N HIS A 246 1.60 -12.12 -15.07
CA HIS A 246 1.70 -11.26 -16.24
C HIS A 246 2.15 -9.82 -15.92
N PHE A 247 2.12 -9.42 -14.64
CA PHE A 247 2.67 -8.14 -14.16
C PHE A 247 4.12 -8.26 -13.67
N ARG A 248 4.65 -9.47 -13.52
CA ARG A 248 5.98 -9.64 -12.95
C ARG A 248 7.06 -9.24 -13.93
N VAL A 249 7.99 -8.41 -13.49
CA VAL A 249 9.19 -8.01 -14.22
C VAL A 249 10.34 -8.93 -13.77
N PRO A 250 11.15 -9.47 -14.70
CA PRO A 250 12.33 -10.26 -14.33
C PRO A 250 13.29 -9.49 -13.43
N VAL A 251 13.92 -10.19 -12.48
CA VAL A 251 14.83 -9.58 -11.49
C VAL A 251 15.96 -8.81 -12.17
N GLU A 252 16.56 -9.37 -13.20
CA GLU A 252 17.67 -8.71 -13.93
C GLU A 252 17.19 -7.39 -14.56
N ARG A 253 15.98 -7.37 -15.13
CA ARG A 253 15.41 -6.13 -15.66
C ARG A 253 15.14 -5.10 -14.56
N ALA A 254 14.70 -5.54 -13.41
CA ALA A 254 14.51 -4.66 -12.25
C ALA A 254 15.84 -4.05 -11.76
N LYS A 255 16.93 -4.82 -11.76
CA LYS A 255 18.29 -4.33 -11.45
C LYS A 255 18.74 -3.26 -12.44
N GLU A 256 18.56 -3.50 -13.75
CA GLU A 256 18.87 -2.52 -14.79
C GLU A 256 18.10 -1.20 -14.57
N ILE A 257 16.78 -1.28 -14.39
CA ILE A 257 15.93 -0.10 -14.13
C ILE A 257 16.40 0.65 -12.88
N ALA A 258 16.71 -0.07 -11.80
CA ALA A 258 17.18 0.54 -10.54
C ALA A 258 18.51 1.27 -10.75
N ALA A 259 19.48 0.66 -11.44
CA ALA A 259 20.77 1.26 -11.76
C ALA A 259 20.62 2.51 -12.63
N GLU A 260 19.87 2.43 -13.73
CA GLU A 260 19.61 3.56 -14.61
C GLU A 260 18.91 4.73 -13.86
N CYS A 261 17.96 4.42 -12.95
CA CYS A 261 17.34 5.45 -12.12
C CYS A 261 18.34 6.11 -11.17
N ALA A 262 19.25 5.32 -10.56
CA ALA A 262 20.23 5.85 -9.63
C ALA A 262 21.23 6.83 -10.26
N GLU A 263 21.55 6.64 -11.55
CA GLU A 263 22.41 7.54 -12.30
C GLU A 263 21.73 8.86 -12.69
N ARG A 264 20.38 8.92 -12.72
CA ARG A 264 19.62 10.00 -13.38
C ARG A 264 18.75 10.82 -12.43
N ILE A 265 18.68 10.45 -11.12
CA ILE A 265 17.87 11.18 -10.14
C ILE A 265 18.57 11.23 -8.78
N GLY A 266 18.40 12.34 -8.05
CA GLY A 266 19.02 12.49 -6.73
C GLY A 266 18.35 11.66 -5.64
N GLY A 267 19.11 11.33 -4.58
CA GLY A 267 18.72 10.41 -3.52
C GLY A 267 17.44 10.78 -2.74
N LEU A 268 16.99 12.05 -2.78
CA LEU A 268 15.70 12.41 -2.18
C LEU A 268 14.51 11.76 -2.91
N ALA A 269 14.62 11.58 -4.22
CA ALA A 269 13.57 11.01 -5.06
C ALA A 269 13.81 9.54 -5.43
N LEU A 270 15.02 9.03 -5.21
CA LEU A 270 15.38 7.64 -5.52
C LEU A 270 14.87 6.72 -4.39
N PRO A 271 13.86 5.86 -4.64
CA PRO A 271 13.43 4.84 -3.69
C PRO A 271 14.36 3.64 -3.67
N ARG A 272 14.20 2.76 -2.69
CA ARG A 272 14.83 1.43 -2.69
C ARG A 272 14.01 0.46 -3.51
N PHE A 273 14.64 -0.23 -4.44
CA PHE A 273 14.04 -1.35 -5.16
C PHE A 273 14.23 -2.62 -4.33
N VAL A 274 13.13 -3.32 -4.03
CA VAL A 274 13.14 -4.44 -3.07
C VAL A 274 12.16 -5.54 -3.47
N ALA A 275 12.45 -6.77 -3.05
CA ALA A 275 11.49 -7.86 -3.03
C ALA A 275 11.01 -8.13 -1.60
N ASP A 276 9.74 -8.51 -1.46
CA ASP A 276 9.20 -9.10 -0.26
C ASP A 276 9.11 -10.62 -0.47
N LEU A 277 10.02 -11.35 0.15
CA LEU A 277 10.07 -12.81 -0.03
C LEU A 277 9.38 -13.51 1.14
N PRO A 278 8.60 -14.58 0.88
CA PRO A 278 8.04 -15.43 1.92
C PRO A 278 9.11 -15.93 2.88
N GLY A 279 8.88 -15.80 4.18
CA GLY A 279 9.82 -16.22 5.23
C GLY A 279 11.03 -15.30 5.45
N ALA A 280 11.25 -14.28 4.63
CA ALA A 280 12.35 -13.35 4.83
C ALA A 280 12.12 -12.44 6.06
N ARG A 281 13.19 -12.18 6.81
CA ARG A 281 13.16 -11.28 7.99
C ARG A 281 13.31 -9.80 7.66
N ARG A 282 13.54 -9.45 6.39
CA ARG A 282 13.66 -8.07 5.87
C ARG A 282 13.23 -8.02 4.41
N LYS A 283 12.96 -6.82 3.91
CA LYS A 283 12.87 -6.59 2.47
C LYS A 283 14.26 -6.79 1.86
N ILE A 284 14.35 -7.55 0.79
CA ILE A 284 15.62 -7.85 0.11
C ILE A 284 15.83 -6.82 -0.99
N PRO A 285 16.93 -6.04 -0.98
CA PRO A 285 17.28 -5.17 -2.09
C PRO A 285 17.41 -5.99 -3.40
N VAL A 286 16.99 -5.43 -4.53
CA VAL A 286 17.04 -6.18 -5.81
C VAL A 286 18.45 -6.54 -6.21
N GLU A 287 19.43 -5.74 -5.83
CA GLU A 287 20.87 -6.01 -6.05
C GLU A 287 21.39 -7.24 -5.29
N ASP A 288 20.68 -7.69 -4.24
CA ASP A 288 21.02 -8.85 -3.41
C ASP A 288 20.33 -10.15 -3.90
N LEU A 289 19.50 -10.08 -4.96
CA LEU A 289 18.76 -11.22 -5.54
C LEU A 289 19.57 -11.96 -6.67
#